data_def26f1aa8b7c10bda3fb65d92b50171
#
_entry.id   def26f1aa8b7c10bda3fb65d92b50171
#
_cell.length_a   1.000
_cell.length_b   1.000
_cell.length_c   1.000
_cell.angle_alpha   90.00
_cell.angle_beta   90.00
_cell.angle_gamma   90.00
#
_symmetry.space_group_name_H-M   'P 1'
#
loop_
_entity.id
_entity.type
_entity.pdbx_description
1 polymer ?
#
loop_
_entity_poly.entity_id
_entity_poly.type
_entity_poly.pdbx_seq_one_letter_code
_entity_poly.pdbx_strand_id
1 'polypeptide(L)'
;MKKVITYGTFDLFHQGHYNILKRARELGDYLIVGVTSESYDIERGKLNVKDSLLKRIENVRKTGFADEIIVEEYQGQKISDIIKYNVDCLVLGSDWKGKFDYLKNYCDVVYLERTKNISSTKLRSEGTIYSIGIVTDDTEDNEMVQESKFVSGLHVESVYSEDIFVAREFCDRYELDSYGTDYGQFLEGLD
;
A
#
# COMPACT_ATOMS: atom_id res chain seq x y z
N MET A 1 -20.75 -10.98 -21.41
CA MET A 1 -19.94 -11.41 -20.25
C MET A 1 -19.05 -10.22 -19.88
N LYS A 2 -19.36 -9.59 -18.75
CA LYS A 2 -18.61 -8.40 -18.27
C LYS A 2 -17.36 -8.86 -17.56
N LYS A 3 -16.19 -8.45 -18.05
CA LYS A 3 -14.88 -8.81 -17.49
C LYS A 3 -14.37 -7.71 -16.55
N VAL A 4 -14.01 -8.11 -15.36
CA VAL A 4 -13.46 -7.23 -14.31
C VAL A 4 -12.01 -7.64 -14.04
N ILE A 5 -11.13 -6.68 -13.82
CA ILE A 5 -9.77 -6.93 -13.38
C ILE A 5 -9.46 -6.13 -12.11
N THR A 6 -8.71 -6.74 -11.20
CA THR A 6 -8.15 -6.07 -10.03
C THR A 6 -6.71 -6.49 -9.81
N TYR A 7 -5.92 -5.64 -9.14
CA TYR A 7 -4.50 -5.89 -8.88
C TYR A 7 -4.16 -5.69 -7.42
N GLY A 8 -3.20 -6.47 -6.95
CA GLY A 8 -2.68 -6.32 -5.59
C GLY A 8 -1.47 -7.20 -5.32
N THR A 9 -0.76 -6.88 -4.25
CA THR A 9 0.30 -7.77 -3.72
C THR A 9 -0.30 -8.99 -3.03
N PHE A 10 -1.43 -8.82 -2.34
CA PHE A 10 -2.13 -9.86 -1.56
C PHE A 10 -1.25 -10.54 -0.50
N ASP A 11 -0.29 -9.79 0.04
CA ASP A 11 0.62 -10.27 1.07
C ASP A 11 -0.09 -10.41 2.43
N LEU A 12 0.26 -11.47 3.21
CA LEU A 12 -0.41 -11.77 4.48
C LEU A 12 -1.93 -11.71 4.33
N PHE A 13 -2.46 -12.55 3.46
CA PHE A 13 -3.85 -12.48 3.02
C PHE A 13 -4.83 -12.32 4.19
N HIS A 14 -5.66 -11.28 4.13
CA HIS A 14 -6.55 -10.87 5.23
C HIS A 14 -7.94 -10.49 4.71
N GLN A 15 -8.87 -10.20 5.65
CA GLN A 15 -10.26 -9.87 5.34
C GLN A 15 -10.42 -8.70 4.36
N GLY A 16 -9.50 -7.73 4.36
CA GLY A 16 -9.50 -6.63 3.39
C GLY A 16 -9.29 -7.11 1.95
N HIS A 17 -8.38 -8.08 1.74
CA HIS A 17 -8.16 -8.71 0.45
C HIS A 17 -9.36 -9.56 0.02
N TYR A 18 -9.92 -10.32 0.95
CA TYR A 18 -11.15 -11.08 0.68
C TYR A 18 -12.29 -10.17 0.22
N ASN A 19 -12.51 -9.07 0.93
CA ASN A 19 -13.60 -8.15 0.66
C ASN A 19 -13.45 -7.45 -0.71
N ILE A 20 -12.23 -7.01 -1.07
CA ILE A 20 -12.02 -6.38 -2.39
C ILE A 20 -12.25 -7.37 -3.52
N LEU A 21 -11.78 -8.62 -3.40
CA LEU A 21 -12.00 -9.66 -4.39
C LEU A 21 -13.48 -10.00 -4.54
N LYS A 22 -14.19 -10.17 -3.43
CA LYS A 22 -15.64 -10.41 -3.42
C LYS A 22 -16.40 -9.29 -4.14
N ARG A 23 -16.15 -8.03 -3.75
CA ARG A 23 -16.81 -6.86 -4.33
C ARG A 23 -16.44 -6.63 -5.79
N ALA A 24 -15.19 -6.95 -6.19
CA ALA A 24 -14.78 -6.91 -7.58
C ALA A 24 -15.54 -7.97 -8.40
N ARG A 25 -15.72 -9.18 -7.87
CA ARG A 25 -16.50 -10.25 -8.50
C ARG A 25 -17.97 -9.86 -8.73
N GLU A 26 -18.56 -9.12 -7.80
CA GLU A 26 -19.95 -8.65 -7.88
C GLU A 26 -20.17 -7.61 -8.99
N LEU A 27 -19.11 -7.01 -9.55
CA LEU A 27 -19.18 -6.00 -10.61
C LEU A 27 -19.20 -6.59 -12.02
N GLY A 28 -19.01 -7.90 -12.19
CA GLY A 28 -19.02 -8.55 -13.50
C GLY A 28 -19.17 -10.06 -13.45
N ASP A 29 -19.13 -10.67 -14.63
CA ASP A 29 -19.33 -12.11 -14.82
C ASP A 29 -18.02 -12.91 -14.76
N TYR A 30 -16.88 -12.23 -14.96
CA TYR A 30 -15.55 -12.85 -15.03
C TYR A 30 -14.54 -11.95 -14.34
N LEU A 31 -13.86 -12.49 -13.32
CA LEU A 31 -12.86 -11.72 -12.54
C LEU A 31 -11.45 -12.23 -12.84
N ILE A 32 -10.62 -11.31 -13.32
CA ILE A 32 -9.18 -11.49 -13.48
C ILE A 32 -8.49 -10.84 -12.28
N VAL A 33 -7.55 -11.54 -11.64
CA VAL A 33 -6.79 -11.01 -10.51
C VAL A 33 -5.31 -11.00 -10.85
N GLY A 34 -4.73 -9.80 -10.94
CA GLY A 34 -3.30 -9.59 -11.09
C GLY A 34 -2.59 -9.60 -9.73
N VAL A 35 -1.68 -10.54 -9.52
CA VAL A 35 -0.83 -10.62 -8.33
C VAL A 35 0.56 -10.09 -8.69
N THR A 36 1.05 -9.08 -7.98
CA THR A 36 2.36 -8.48 -8.29
C THR A 36 3.50 -9.46 -8.06
N SER A 37 4.47 -9.51 -8.99
CA SER A 37 5.69 -10.30 -8.81
C SER A 37 6.57 -9.75 -7.68
N GLU A 38 7.47 -10.56 -7.17
CA GLU A 38 8.43 -10.13 -6.14
C GLU A 38 9.37 -9.05 -6.66
N SER A 39 9.86 -9.19 -7.90
CA SER A 39 10.72 -8.21 -8.55
C SER A 39 10.02 -6.87 -8.74
N TYR A 40 8.77 -6.89 -9.16
CA TYR A 40 7.99 -5.67 -9.34
C TYR A 40 7.60 -5.01 -8.01
N ASP A 41 7.33 -5.80 -6.96
CA ASP A 41 7.11 -5.25 -5.62
C ASP A 41 8.37 -4.52 -5.11
N ILE A 42 9.57 -5.08 -5.33
CA ILE A 42 10.87 -4.44 -4.99
C ILE A 42 11.06 -3.15 -5.80
N GLU A 43 10.84 -3.19 -7.12
CA GLU A 43 10.96 -2.01 -8.01
C GLU A 43 10.07 -0.84 -7.56
N ARG A 44 8.88 -1.15 -7.02
CA ARG A 44 7.94 -0.16 -6.47
C ARG A 44 8.26 0.28 -5.04
N GLY A 45 9.40 -0.14 -4.48
CA GLY A 45 9.78 0.16 -3.10
C GLY A 45 9.07 -0.68 -2.04
N LYS A 46 8.40 -1.78 -2.41
CA LYS A 46 7.70 -2.66 -1.47
C LYS A 46 8.60 -3.81 -1.03
N LEU A 47 9.53 -3.51 -0.11
CA LEU A 47 10.63 -4.40 0.27
C LEU A 47 10.25 -5.48 1.31
N ASN A 48 9.09 -5.37 1.96
CA ASN A 48 8.72 -6.17 3.13
C ASN A 48 7.58 -7.17 2.86
N VAL A 49 7.48 -7.68 1.65
CA VAL A 49 6.54 -8.75 1.31
C VAL A 49 6.99 -10.04 2.02
N LYS A 50 6.10 -10.67 2.78
CA LYS A 50 6.40 -11.86 3.60
C LYS A 50 6.07 -13.16 2.89
N ASP A 51 4.92 -13.20 2.20
CA ASP A 51 4.48 -14.38 1.49
C ASP A 51 5.10 -14.43 0.09
N SER A 52 5.62 -15.58 -0.33
CA SER A 52 6.09 -15.77 -1.70
C SER A 52 4.96 -15.57 -2.71
N LEU A 53 5.30 -15.25 -3.96
CA LEU A 53 4.32 -15.09 -5.05
C LEU A 53 3.36 -16.28 -5.16
N LEU A 54 3.90 -17.50 -5.09
CA LEU A 54 3.09 -18.72 -5.15
C LEU A 54 2.07 -18.81 -4.00
N LYS A 55 2.51 -18.45 -2.78
CA LYS A 55 1.62 -18.41 -1.61
C LYS A 55 0.50 -17.40 -1.78
N ARG A 56 0.82 -16.21 -2.31
CA ARG A 56 -0.14 -15.13 -2.55
C ARG A 56 -1.15 -15.52 -3.63
N ILE A 57 -0.70 -16.14 -4.71
CA ILE A 57 -1.56 -16.69 -5.78
C ILE A 57 -2.49 -17.78 -5.21
N GLU A 58 -1.96 -18.68 -4.39
CA GLU A 58 -2.77 -19.74 -3.76
C GLU A 58 -3.85 -19.17 -2.84
N ASN A 59 -3.51 -18.15 -2.04
CA ASN A 59 -4.48 -17.49 -1.18
C ASN A 59 -5.61 -16.82 -1.98
N VAL A 60 -5.29 -16.16 -3.09
CA VAL A 60 -6.30 -15.61 -4.00
C VAL A 60 -7.16 -16.74 -4.59
N ARG A 61 -6.55 -17.83 -5.08
CA ARG A 61 -7.27 -18.98 -5.65
C ARG A 61 -8.24 -19.62 -4.67
N LYS A 62 -7.84 -19.76 -3.41
CA LYS A 62 -8.67 -20.34 -2.34
C LYS A 62 -9.95 -19.56 -2.06
N THR A 63 -10.02 -18.28 -2.43
CA THR A 63 -11.26 -17.49 -2.27
C THR A 63 -12.38 -17.95 -3.21
N GLY A 64 -12.04 -18.57 -4.33
CA GLY A 64 -12.99 -18.97 -5.37
C GLY A 64 -13.60 -17.82 -6.17
N PHE A 65 -13.15 -16.57 -5.97
CA PHE A 65 -13.69 -15.43 -6.70
C PHE A 65 -13.05 -15.20 -8.05
N ALA A 66 -11.75 -15.51 -8.19
CA ALA A 66 -11.00 -15.31 -9.42
C ALA A 66 -11.27 -16.42 -10.43
N ASP A 67 -11.70 -16.05 -11.63
CA ASP A 67 -11.79 -16.97 -12.78
C ASP A 67 -10.41 -17.15 -13.43
N GLU A 68 -9.59 -16.09 -13.42
CA GLU A 68 -8.21 -16.09 -13.94
C GLU A 68 -7.27 -15.34 -12.99
N ILE A 69 -6.06 -15.85 -12.81
CA ILE A 69 -5.03 -15.19 -12.02
C ILE A 69 -3.81 -14.98 -12.92
N ILE A 70 -3.35 -13.75 -13.00
CA ILE A 70 -2.18 -13.34 -13.77
C ILE A 70 -1.12 -12.75 -12.86
N VAL A 71 0.12 -12.65 -13.34
CA VAL A 71 1.21 -11.98 -12.62
C VAL A 71 1.43 -10.60 -13.20
N GLU A 72 1.49 -9.59 -12.34
CA GLU A 72 1.89 -8.24 -12.72
C GLU A 72 3.40 -8.08 -12.48
N GLU A 73 4.16 -7.85 -13.56
CA GLU A 73 5.61 -7.89 -13.55
C GLU A 73 6.29 -6.55 -13.82
N TYR A 74 5.55 -5.55 -14.37
CA TYR A 74 6.14 -4.26 -14.73
C TYR A 74 5.15 -3.11 -14.72
N GLN A 75 5.69 -1.90 -14.61
CA GLN A 75 4.90 -0.68 -14.65
C GLN A 75 4.26 -0.49 -16.04
N GLY A 76 2.95 -0.21 -16.06
CA GLY A 76 2.20 -0.01 -17.31
C GLY A 76 1.53 -1.29 -17.85
N GLN A 77 1.81 -2.46 -17.29
CA GLN A 77 1.19 -3.74 -17.70
C GLN A 77 -0.34 -3.68 -17.71
N LYS A 78 -0.94 -2.88 -16.81
CA LYS A 78 -2.41 -2.75 -16.74
C LYS A 78 -3.06 -2.35 -18.06
N ILE A 79 -2.43 -1.49 -18.86
CA ILE A 79 -2.94 -1.12 -20.20
C ILE A 79 -2.93 -2.34 -21.12
N SER A 80 -1.80 -3.05 -21.17
CA SER A 80 -1.65 -4.25 -22.00
C SER A 80 -2.65 -5.33 -21.63
N ASP A 81 -2.86 -5.54 -20.31
CA ASP A 81 -3.81 -6.55 -19.83
C ASP A 81 -5.26 -6.15 -20.12
N ILE A 82 -5.63 -4.87 -19.92
CA ILE A 82 -6.99 -4.38 -20.25
C ILE A 82 -7.30 -4.65 -21.73
N ILE A 83 -6.35 -4.37 -22.62
CA ILE A 83 -6.52 -4.59 -24.07
C ILE A 83 -6.54 -6.11 -24.37
N LYS A 84 -5.54 -6.85 -23.88
CA LYS A 84 -5.37 -8.29 -24.13
C LYS A 84 -6.58 -9.11 -23.74
N TYR A 85 -7.11 -8.84 -22.55
CA TYR A 85 -8.25 -9.60 -21.98
C TYR A 85 -9.61 -8.99 -22.34
N ASN A 86 -9.63 -7.84 -23.03
CA ASN A 86 -10.84 -7.09 -23.34
C ASN A 86 -11.65 -6.81 -22.07
N VAL A 87 -11.02 -6.11 -21.12
CA VAL A 87 -11.56 -5.81 -19.80
C VAL A 87 -12.54 -4.66 -19.86
N ASP A 88 -13.70 -4.83 -19.25
CA ASP A 88 -14.75 -3.80 -19.17
C ASP A 88 -14.57 -2.89 -17.96
N CYS A 89 -13.99 -3.40 -16.86
CA CYS A 89 -13.89 -2.65 -15.60
C CYS A 89 -12.61 -3.00 -14.81
N LEU A 90 -11.83 -1.98 -14.49
CA LEU A 90 -10.71 -2.07 -13.54
C LEU A 90 -11.20 -1.67 -12.15
N VAL A 91 -10.93 -2.51 -11.16
CA VAL A 91 -11.30 -2.28 -9.76
C VAL A 91 -10.05 -2.12 -8.91
N LEU A 92 -9.98 -1.05 -8.13
CA LEU A 92 -8.87 -0.76 -7.23
C LEU A 92 -9.39 -0.32 -5.84
N GLY A 93 -8.53 -0.36 -4.82
CA GLY A 93 -8.84 0.23 -3.52
C GLY A 93 -8.86 1.76 -3.57
N SER A 94 -9.59 2.40 -2.66
CA SER A 94 -9.72 3.87 -2.57
C SER A 94 -8.39 4.59 -2.33
N ASP A 95 -7.37 3.89 -1.79
CA ASP A 95 -6.01 4.42 -1.63
C ASP A 95 -5.36 4.87 -2.97
N TRP A 96 -5.88 4.35 -4.08
CA TRP A 96 -5.43 4.63 -5.45
C TRP A 96 -6.30 5.65 -6.19
N LYS A 97 -7.27 6.26 -5.51
CA LYS A 97 -8.21 7.17 -6.13
C LYS A 97 -7.50 8.30 -6.89
N GLY A 98 -7.87 8.45 -8.17
CA GLY A 98 -7.28 9.41 -9.08
C GLY A 98 -5.98 9.00 -9.76
N LYS A 99 -5.17 8.11 -9.16
CA LYS A 99 -3.86 7.73 -9.72
C LYS A 99 -3.95 6.91 -11.01
N PHE A 100 -5.08 6.24 -11.23
CA PHE A 100 -5.32 5.40 -12.40
C PHE A 100 -6.44 5.91 -13.30
N ASP A 101 -6.85 7.17 -13.15
CA ASP A 101 -7.92 7.77 -13.94
C ASP A 101 -7.61 7.84 -15.43
N TYR A 102 -6.34 7.85 -15.81
CA TYR A 102 -5.90 7.78 -17.22
C TYR A 102 -6.34 6.46 -17.91
N LEU A 103 -6.63 5.40 -17.14
CA LEU A 103 -7.13 4.12 -17.67
C LEU A 103 -8.60 4.17 -18.06
N LYS A 104 -9.34 5.23 -17.69
CA LYS A 104 -10.73 5.46 -18.12
C LYS A 104 -10.88 5.60 -19.65
N ASN A 105 -9.77 5.83 -20.36
CA ASN A 105 -9.76 5.82 -21.81
C ASN A 105 -9.86 4.39 -22.39
N TYR A 106 -9.68 3.36 -21.58
CA TYR A 106 -9.63 1.96 -22.02
C TYR A 106 -10.76 1.10 -21.42
N CYS A 107 -11.18 1.37 -20.18
CA CYS A 107 -12.24 0.65 -19.49
C CYS A 107 -12.82 1.52 -18.35
N ASP A 108 -13.90 1.07 -17.73
CA ASP A 108 -14.41 1.69 -16.49
C ASP A 108 -13.37 1.53 -15.38
N VAL A 109 -13.21 2.57 -14.53
CA VAL A 109 -12.34 2.51 -13.34
C VAL A 109 -13.15 2.76 -12.09
N VAL A 110 -13.20 1.78 -11.20
CA VAL A 110 -13.95 1.80 -9.96
C VAL A 110 -13.00 1.73 -8.77
N TYR A 111 -13.17 2.65 -7.81
CA TYR A 111 -12.43 2.67 -6.56
C TYR A 111 -13.32 2.21 -5.41
N LEU A 112 -12.96 1.10 -4.79
CA LEU A 112 -13.71 0.54 -3.66
C LEU A 112 -13.18 1.04 -2.34
N GLU A 113 -14.08 1.46 -1.46
CA GLU A 113 -13.71 1.86 -0.10
C GLU A 113 -12.99 0.74 0.65
N ARG A 114 -11.92 1.13 1.35
CA ARG A 114 -11.07 0.22 2.11
C ARG A 114 -11.83 -0.38 3.29
N THR A 115 -11.57 -1.65 3.58
CA THR A 115 -12.02 -2.28 4.83
C THR A 115 -11.25 -1.66 5.99
N LYS A 116 -11.97 -1.04 6.94
CA LYS A 116 -11.38 -0.37 8.09
C LYS A 116 -10.66 -1.38 9.01
N ASN A 117 -9.65 -0.91 9.71
CA ASN A 117 -8.93 -1.60 10.79
C ASN A 117 -8.12 -2.84 10.39
N ILE A 118 -7.91 -3.12 9.09
CA ILE A 118 -7.05 -4.22 8.67
C ILE A 118 -6.20 -3.83 7.45
N SER A 119 -4.91 -4.15 7.51
CA SER A 119 -3.99 -4.04 6.38
C SER A 119 -2.80 -4.99 6.56
N SER A 120 -2.15 -5.37 5.46
CA SER A 120 -0.91 -6.15 5.52
C SER A 120 0.18 -5.43 6.32
N THR A 121 0.23 -4.10 6.26
CA THR A 121 1.15 -3.29 7.06
C THR A 121 0.89 -3.47 8.56
N LYS A 122 -0.36 -3.38 9.00
CA LYS A 122 -0.74 -3.61 10.39
C LYS A 122 -0.41 -5.04 10.84
N LEU A 123 -0.68 -6.04 10.01
CA LEU A 123 -0.36 -7.44 10.33
C LEU A 123 1.15 -7.70 10.40
N ARG A 124 1.94 -7.01 9.58
CA ARG A 124 3.40 -7.08 9.67
C ARG A 124 3.94 -6.43 10.94
N SER A 125 3.31 -5.37 11.42
CA SER A 125 3.69 -4.63 12.62
C SER A 125 3.22 -5.27 13.94
N GLU A 126 2.45 -6.35 13.92
CA GLU A 126 2.16 -7.15 15.12
C GLU A 126 3.39 -7.90 15.67
N GLY A 127 4.57 -7.75 15.00
CA GLY A 127 5.90 -8.05 15.52
C GLY A 127 6.52 -6.86 16.26
N THR A 128 7.82 -6.78 16.30
CA THR A 128 8.54 -5.65 16.91
C THR A 128 8.31 -4.37 16.08
N ILE A 129 7.75 -3.33 16.70
CA ILE A 129 7.69 -1.98 16.11
C ILE A 129 8.93 -1.25 16.60
N TYR A 130 9.68 -0.69 15.68
CA TYR A 130 10.78 0.22 15.97
C TYR A 130 10.28 1.65 15.83
N SER A 131 10.20 2.36 16.94
CA SER A 131 9.98 3.81 16.93
C SER A 131 11.30 4.51 16.67
N ILE A 132 11.29 5.46 15.76
CA ILE A 132 12.45 6.30 15.48
C ILE A 132 12.10 7.77 15.65
N GLY A 133 13.08 8.53 16.14
CA GLY A 133 13.02 9.97 16.16
C GLY A 133 13.88 10.56 15.05
N ILE A 134 13.46 11.69 14.51
CA ILE A 134 14.18 12.45 13.49
C ILE A 134 14.83 13.66 14.13
N VAL A 135 16.09 13.91 13.80
CA VAL A 135 16.79 15.15 14.12
C VAL A 135 16.91 15.96 12.84
N THR A 136 16.38 17.18 12.83
CA THR A 136 16.43 18.06 11.66
C THR A 136 16.59 19.53 12.06
N ASP A 137 17.14 20.33 11.18
CA ASP A 137 17.28 21.78 11.30
C ASP A 137 16.46 22.55 10.26
N ASP A 138 15.70 21.84 9.42
CA ASP A 138 14.84 22.42 8.40
C ASP A 138 13.46 21.72 8.30
N THR A 139 12.58 22.30 7.52
CA THR A 139 11.22 21.79 7.26
C THR A 139 11.07 21.25 5.84
N GLU A 140 12.17 21.07 5.09
CA GLU A 140 12.11 20.57 3.72
C GLU A 140 11.62 19.12 3.64
N ASP A 141 11.30 18.67 2.44
CA ASP A 141 10.82 17.33 2.22
C ASP A 141 11.85 16.28 2.65
N ASN A 142 11.44 15.47 3.62
CA ASN A 142 12.28 14.41 4.17
C ASN A 142 11.88 13.06 3.58
N GLU A 143 12.69 12.57 2.63
CA GLU A 143 12.47 11.29 1.95
C GLU A 143 12.41 10.13 2.94
N MET A 144 13.23 10.15 4.01
CA MET A 144 13.26 9.09 5.03
C MET A 144 11.89 8.94 5.71
N VAL A 145 11.22 10.05 6.08
CA VAL A 145 9.88 10.00 6.69
C VAL A 145 8.85 9.49 5.70
N GLN A 146 8.96 9.90 4.44
CA GLN A 146 8.05 9.41 3.40
C GLN A 146 8.26 7.93 3.12
N GLU A 147 9.50 7.47 3.01
CA GLU A 147 9.85 6.08 2.75
C GLU A 147 9.59 5.16 3.94
N SER A 148 9.73 5.65 5.19
CA SER A 148 9.42 4.88 6.40
C SER A 148 8.00 4.32 6.41
N LYS A 149 7.05 5.02 5.80
CA LYS A 149 5.65 4.58 5.67
C LYS A 149 5.52 3.26 4.87
N PHE A 150 6.53 2.92 4.08
CA PHE A 150 6.58 1.67 3.30
C PHE A 150 7.39 0.58 3.99
N VAL A 151 8.10 0.90 5.08
CA VAL A 151 8.88 -0.07 5.86
C VAL A 151 8.03 -0.64 6.99
N SER A 152 7.84 -1.96 6.97
CA SER A 152 7.03 -2.65 7.97
C SER A 152 7.73 -2.71 9.32
N GLY A 153 7.01 -2.34 10.38
CA GLY A 153 7.58 -2.32 11.73
C GLY A 153 8.45 -1.10 12.02
N LEU A 154 8.47 -0.10 11.13
CA LEU A 154 9.13 1.18 11.36
C LEU A 154 8.07 2.27 11.51
N HIS A 155 8.15 3.03 12.59
CA HIS A 155 7.28 4.17 12.89
C HIS A 155 8.14 5.38 13.22
N VAL A 156 7.94 6.47 12.48
CA VAL A 156 8.54 7.76 12.85
C VAL A 156 7.61 8.41 13.84
N GLU A 157 8.01 8.45 15.09
CA GLU A 157 7.17 8.87 16.22
C GLU A 157 7.38 10.35 16.54
N SER A 158 8.63 10.82 16.46
CA SER A 158 8.98 12.11 16.98
C SER A 158 10.03 12.85 16.15
N VAL A 159 10.08 14.16 16.32
CA VAL A 159 11.11 15.01 15.74
C VAL A 159 11.76 15.89 16.80
N TYR A 160 13.07 16.05 16.69
CA TYR A 160 13.86 17.01 17.44
C TYR A 160 14.44 18.07 16.51
N SER A 161 14.37 19.33 16.95
CA SER A 161 15.13 20.45 16.40
C SER A 161 15.48 21.43 17.50
N GLU A 162 16.61 22.12 17.39
CA GLU A 162 16.95 23.23 18.28
C GLU A 162 15.95 24.38 18.12
N ASP A 163 15.34 24.54 16.96
CA ASP A 163 14.31 25.54 16.69
C ASP A 163 12.91 24.92 16.86
N ILE A 164 12.15 25.42 17.83
CA ILE A 164 10.80 24.98 18.13
C ILE A 164 9.83 25.15 16.96
N PHE A 165 10.00 26.14 16.12
CA PHE A 165 9.15 26.39 14.96
C PHE A 165 9.41 25.33 13.89
N VAL A 166 10.68 24.97 13.68
CA VAL A 166 11.07 23.88 12.76
C VAL A 166 10.52 22.54 13.25
N ALA A 167 10.74 22.21 14.54
CA ALA A 167 10.25 20.97 15.12
C ALA A 167 8.73 20.81 14.99
N ARG A 168 7.99 21.90 15.32
CA ARG A 168 6.53 21.91 15.25
C ARG A 168 6.03 21.79 13.81
N GLU A 169 6.56 22.61 12.88
CA GLU A 169 6.14 22.59 11.48
C GLU A 169 6.42 21.23 10.83
N PHE A 170 7.57 20.63 11.14
CA PHE A 170 7.91 19.29 10.67
C PHE A 170 6.96 18.24 11.24
N CYS A 171 6.68 18.28 12.55
CA CYS A 171 5.72 17.39 13.20
C CYS A 171 4.33 17.48 12.58
N ASP A 172 3.82 18.69 12.37
CA ASP A 172 2.49 18.94 11.77
C ASP A 172 2.46 18.48 10.30
N ARG A 173 3.54 18.71 9.52
CA ARG A 173 3.63 18.32 8.11
C ARG A 173 3.60 16.81 7.91
N TYR A 174 4.28 16.06 8.77
CA TYR A 174 4.40 14.61 8.65
C TYR A 174 3.46 13.83 9.56
N GLU A 175 2.60 14.53 10.32
CA GLU A 175 1.63 13.95 11.25
C GLU A 175 2.31 13.04 12.29
N LEU A 176 3.42 13.50 12.90
CA LEU A 176 4.14 12.76 13.93
C LEU A 176 3.46 12.89 15.29
N ASP A 177 3.77 11.98 16.21
CA ASP A 177 3.12 11.92 17.53
C ASP A 177 3.63 13.00 18.48
N SER A 178 4.91 13.43 18.33
CA SER A 178 5.52 14.41 19.21
C SER A 178 6.67 15.19 18.56
N TYR A 179 7.02 16.31 19.20
CA TYR A 179 8.20 17.11 18.85
C TYR A 179 8.85 17.71 20.10
N GLY A 180 10.13 18.04 20.02
CA GLY A 180 10.86 18.63 21.13
C GLY A 180 12.10 19.42 20.74
N THR A 181 12.58 20.21 21.69
CA THR A 181 13.81 21.01 21.58
C THR A 181 14.84 20.64 22.66
N ASP A 182 14.51 19.72 23.56
CA ASP A 182 15.43 19.15 24.54
C ASP A 182 15.92 17.78 24.02
N TYR A 183 17.19 17.73 23.66
CA TYR A 183 17.78 16.52 23.08
C TYR A 183 17.83 15.34 24.07
N GLY A 184 18.01 15.63 25.37
CA GLY A 184 18.00 14.62 26.42
C GLY A 184 16.65 13.96 26.57
N GLN A 185 15.58 14.78 26.68
CA GLN A 185 14.21 14.29 26.75
C GLN A 185 13.78 13.56 25.48
N PHE A 186 14.23 14.04 24.32
CA PHE A 186 13.96 13.40 23.03
C PHE A 186 14.53 11.98 22.98
N LEU A 187 15.78 11.77 23.43
CA LEU A 187 16.38 10.43 23.46
C LEU A 187 15.70 9.50 24.47
N GLU A 188 15.30 10.01 25.63
CA GLU A 188 14.57 9.22 26.65
C GLU A 188 13.18 8.79 26.17
N GLY A 189 12.58 9.50 25.24
CA GLY A 189 11.27 9.19 24.68
C GLY A 189 11.27 8.14 23.55
N LEU A 190 12.45 7.65 23.14
CA LEU A 190 12.61 6.66 22.08
C LEU A 190 12.77 5.21 22.59
N ASP A 191 12.63 4.98 23.89
CA ASP A 191 12.63 3.63 24.52
C ASP A 191 11.21 3.01 24.41
#